data_8b14898c78fd66ea05a645fdf8aa2822
#
_entry.id   8b14898c78fd66ea05a645fdf8aa2822
#
_cell.length_a   1.000
_cell.length_b   1.000
_cell.length_c   1.000
_cell.angle_alpha   90.00
_cell.angle_beta   90.00
_cell.angle_gamma   90.00
#
_symmetry.space_group_name_H-M   'P 1'
#
loop_
_entity.id
_entity.type
_entity.pdbx_description
1 polymer ?
#
loop_
_entity_poly.entity_id
_entity_poly.type
_entity_poly.pdbx_seq_one_letter_code
_entity_poly.pdbx_strand_id
1 'polypeptide(L)'
;MRWDEIADGLRASPFYRERLGAARPRELAACPLTTRDDLLRDQLAHLPLGTRRPEGAPRPVRVGVTGTGGGLLVLAWSAAELARERAAGARLLRRLGVAPGMRIANVLPGALTTPGALLLGDVVEELGGLDVPLGTEDARAAWELVDRVTPEVLVLDDAATFLAAAPPAARPWWRGIVRLGTGHAATSIPAAAGFTGWQRGWLAVPEATSFVAGTCAEGRHHADEGVIAEVVDAHGTPLPPGRDGVLALTPLGLEAPLVRFATGIAVRECARPCPCGADEASLELR
;
A
#
# COMPACT_ATOMS: atom_id res chain seq x y z
N MET A 1 10.57 15.61 6.15
CA MET A 1 9.72 16.50 5.35
C MET A 1 9.18 17.57 6.23
N ARG A 2 9.10 18.74 5.69
CA ARG A 2 8.71 19.92 6.44
C ARG A 2 7.21 20.15 6.28
N TRP A 3 6.58 20.63 7.33
CA TRP A 3 5.20 21.09 7.29
C TRP A 3 4.94 22.07 6.13
N ASP A 4 5.91 22.91 5.79
CA ASP A 4 5.80 23.90 4.72
C ASP A 4 5.44 23.27 3.36
N GLU A 5 6.01 22.12 3.02
CA GLU A 5 5.72 21.41 1.75
C GLU A 5 4.27 20.92 1.70
N ILE A 6 3.78 20.37 2.82
CA ILE A 6 2.37 19.94 2.93
C ILE A 6 1.46 21.15 2.83
N ALA A 7 1.79 22.24 3.55
CA ALA A 7 0.99 23.46 3.58
C ALA A 7 0.92 24.15 2.20
N ASP A 8 1.99 24.10 1.41
CA ASP A 8 1.99 24.59 0.03
C ASP A 8 1.06 23.77 -0.86
N GLY A 9 1.12 22.45 -0.76
CA GLY A 9 0.19 21.55 -1.45
C GLY A 9 -1.28 21.83 -1.11
N LEU A 10 -1.57 22.02 0.19
CA LEU A 10 -2.92 22.37 0.66
C LEU A 10 -3.41 23.69 0.07
N ARG A 11 -2.55 24.72 0.02
CA ARG A 11 -2.90 26.02 -0.55
C ARG A 11 -3.11 25.97 -2.06
N ALA A 12 -2.34 25.16 -2.75
CA ALA A 12 -2.44 25.01 -4.20
C ALA A 12 -3.67 24.21 -4.66
N SER A 13 -4.11 23.24 -3.85
CA SER A 13 -5.23 22.34 -4.19
C SER A 13 -6.59 23.04 -4.00
N PRO A 14 -7.44 23.14 -5.05
CA PRO A 14 -8.80 23.68 -4.90
C PRO A 14 -9.62 22.90 -3.86
N PHE A 15 -9.54 21.58 -3.85
CA PHE A 15 -10.21 20.70 -2.87
C PHE A 15 -9.89 21.11 -1.43
N TYR A 16 -8.62 21.32 -1.10
CA TYR A 16 -8.24 21.70 0.27
C TYR A 16 -8.53 23.17 0.57
N ARG A 17 -8.43 24.05 -0.41
CA ARG A 17 -8.86 25.46 -0.21
C ARG A 17 -10.31 25.58 0.19
N GLU A 18 -11.19 24.82 -0.45
CA GLU A 18 -12.62 24.78 -0.09
C GLU A 18 -12.83 24.21 1.30
N ARG A 19 -12.24 23.04 1.60
CA ARG A 19 -12.39 22.37 2.90
C ARG A 19 -11.84 23.16 4.08
N LEU A 20 -10.73 23.85 3.89
CA LEU A 20 -10.10 24.65 4.95
C LEU A 20 -10.75 26.03 5.09
N GLY A 21 -11.35 26.57 4.04
CA GLY A 21 -11.92 27.92 4.04
C GLY A 21 -10.91 28.95 4.53
N ALA A 22 -11.28 29.65 5.62
CA ALA A 22 -10.40 30.63 6.28
C ALA A 22 -9.38 30.00 7.25
N ALA A 23 -9.50 28.71 7.57
CA ALA A 23 -8.56 28.03 8.47
C ALA A 23 -7.14 28.02 7.90
N ARG A 24 -6.18 28.22 8.77
CA ARG A 24 -4.74 28.20 8.43
C ARG A 24 -4.03 27.28 9.41
N PRO A 25 -4.14 25.94 9.20
CA PRO A 25 -3.44 25.01 10.06
C PRO A 25 -1.93 25.28 10.01
N ARG A 26 -1.29 25.17 11.16
CA ARG A 26 0.16 25.40 11.32
C ARG A 26 0.93 24.11 11.51
N GLU A 27 0.23 22.98 11.61
CA GLU A 27 0.77 21.64 11.80
C GLU A 27 -0.19 20.61 11.25
N LEU A 28 0.30 19.40 10.99
CA LEU A 28 -0.47 18.32 10.40
C LEU A 28 -1.69 17.94 11.24
N ALA A 29 -1.53 17.82 12.56
CA ALA A 29 -2.59 17.43 13.48
C ALA A 29 -3.79 18.41 13.51
N ALA A 30 -3.56 19.66 13.12
CA ALA A 30 -4.62 20.68 13.00
C ALA A 30 -5.42 20.60 11.70
N CYS A 31 -4.98 19.78 10.73
CA CYS A 31 -5.75 19.53 9.51
C CYS A 31 -6.92 18.57 9.79
N PRO A 32 -8.11 18.80 9.22
CA PRO A 32 -9.20 17.84 9.31
C PRO A 32 -8.84 16.53 8.60
N LEU A 33 -9.41 15.44 9.06
CA LEU A 33 -9.30 14.16 8.35
C LEU A 33 -9.95 14.27 6.96
N THR A 34 -9.30 13.68 5.98
CA THR A 34 -9.90 13.48 4.64
C THR A 34 -10.44 12.06 4.58
N THR A 35 -11.71 11.91 4.23
CA THR A 35 -12.33 10.59 4.10
C THR A 35 -12.44 10.16 2.65
N ARG A 36 -12.70 8.88 2.43
CA ARG A 36 -12.98 8.36 1.09
C ARG A 36 -14.22 9.00 0.48
N ASP A 37 -15.25 9.25 1.29
CA ASP A 37 -16.49 9.91 0.85
C ASP A 37 -16.23 11.35 0.42
N ASP A 38 -15.31 12.07 1.05
CA ASP A 38 -14.92 13.40 0.61
C ASP A 38 -14.31 13.37 -0.78
N LEU A 39 -13.39 12.40 -1.02
CA LEU A 39 -12.75 12.23 -2.32
C LEU A 39 -13.76 11.84 -3.41
N LEU A 40 -14.65 10.92 -3.10
CA LEU A 40 -15.67 10.47 -4.05
C LEU A 40 -16.66 11.59 -4.39
N ARG A 41 -17.08 12.37 -3.40
CA ARG A 41 -17.97 13.52 -3.59
C ARG A 41 -17.32 14.57 -4.49
N ASP A 42 -16.07 14.93 -4.22
CA ASP A 42 -15.30 15.85 -5.05
C ASP A 42 -15.17 15.34 -6.49
N GLN A 43 -14.85 14.07 -6.64
CA GLN A 43 -14.65 13.49 -7.98
C GLN A 43 -15.95 13.39 -8.78
N LEU A 44 -17.06 13.06 -8.15
CA LEU A 44 -18.37 13.03 -8.81
C LEU A 44 -18.85 14.44 -9.21
N ALA A 45 -18.52 15.45 -8.42
CA ALA A 45 -18.83 16.85 -8.74
C ALA A 45 -17.93 17.42 -9.85
N HIS A 46 -16.70 16.89 -10.00
CA HIS A 46 -15.68 17.42 -10.91
C HIS A 46 -14.97 16.27 -11.67
N LEU A 47 -15.72 15.62 -12.56
CA LEU A 47 -15.18 14.51 -13.36
C LEU A 47 -14.03 14.96 -14.28
N PRO A 48 -13.07 14.07 -14.57
CA PRO A 48 -12.96 12.69 -14.10
C PRO A 48 -12.16 12.50 -12.81
N LEU A 49 -11.40 13.50 -12.32
CA LEU A 49 -10.36 13.32 -11.30
C LEU A 49 -10.57 14.14 -10.02
N GLY A 50 -11.66 14.91 -9.95
CA GLY A 50 -11.88 15.84 -8.83
C GLY A 50 -10.95 17.06 -8.88
N THR A 51 -10.84 17.78 -7.76
CA THR A 51 -10.14 19.06 -7.67
C THR A 51 -8.91 19.04 -6.75
N ARG A 52 -8.45 17.84 -6.31
CA ARG A 52 -7.25 17.74 -5.47
C ARG A 52 -5.97 18.21 -6.20
N ARG A 53 -5.85 17.86 -7.48
CA ARG A 53 -4.68 18.24 -8.29
C ARG A 53 -4.73 19.73 -8.60
N PRO A 54 -3.67 20.50 -8.26
CA PRO A 54 -3.59 21.92 -8.59
C PRO A 54 -3.63 22.18 -10.09
N GLU A 55 -4.11 23.36 -10.47
CA GLU A 55 -3.98 23.84 -11.84
C GLU A 55 -2.51 23.98 -12.21
N GLY A 56 -2.14 23.55 -13.41
CA GLY A 56 -0.75 23.56 -13.87
C GLY A 56 0.12 22.41 -13.36
N ALA A 57 -0.37 21.55 -12.49
CA ALA A 57 0.36 20.33 -12.11
C ALA A 57 0.56 19.40 -13.33
N PRO A 58 1.64 18.59 -13.33
CA PRO A 58 1.89 17.63 -14.40
C PRO A 58 0.70 16.74 -14.72
N ARG A 59 0.47 16.47 -16.00
CA ARG A 59 -0.65 15.63 -16.43
C ARG A 59 -0.45 14.18 -15.99
N PRO A 60 -1.50 13.49 -15.53
CA PRO A 60 -1.45 12.07 -15.30
C PRO A 60 -1.13 11.29 -16.57
N VAL A 61 -0.35 10.22 -16.42
CA VAL A 61 0.02 9.30 -17.51
C VAL A 61 -0.53 7.88 -17.27
N ARG A 62 -1.00 7.60 -16.05
CA ARG A 62 -1.63 6.32 -15.69
C ARG A 62 -2.81 6.57 -14.77
N VAL A 63 -3.83 5.75 -14.92
CA VAL A 63 -4.98 5.71 -14.00
C VAL A 63 -5.16 4.31 -13.44
N GLY A 64 -5.77 4.23 -12.28
CA GLY A 64 -6.29 3.03 -11.68
C GLY A 64 -7.59 3.34 -10.97
N VAL A 65 -8.26 2.33 -10.45
CA VAL A 65 -9.49 2.50 -9.70
C VAL A 65 -9.41 1.75 -8.37
N THR A 66 -10.07 2.30 -7.36
CA THR A 66 -10.26 1.61 -6.08
C THR A 66 -11.73 1.71 -5.68
N GLY A 67 -12.23 0.68 -5.03
CA GLY A 67 -13.58 0.68 -4.46
C GLY A 67 -14.23 -0.68 -4.47
N THR A 68 -14.97 -0.91 -3.40
CA THR A 68 -15.92 -2.01 -3.25
C THR A 68 -17.18 -1.44 -2.63
N GLY A 69 -18.33 -1.68 -3.25
CA GLY A 69 -19.64 -1.42 -2.63
C GLY A 69 -20.12 0.02 -2.47
N GLY A 70 -19.25 1.04 -2.57
CA GLY A 70 -19.60 2.44 -2.31
C GLY A 70 -19.28 3.42 -3.43
N GLY A 71 -19.01 2.93 -4.63
CA GLY A 71 -18.61 3.73 -5.77
C GLY A 71 -17.12 3.58 -6.10
N LEU A 72 -16.79 3.75 -7.37
CA LEU A 72 -15.43 3.69 -7.86
C LEU A 72 -14.76 5.07 -7.69
N LEU A 73 -13.57 5.08 -7.11
CA LEU A 73 -12.70 6.24 -7.08
C LEU A 73 -11.58 6.05 -8.10
N VAL A 74 -11.44 6.99 -9.02
CA VAL A 74 -10.36 6.99 -10.00
C VAL A 74 -9.11 7.59 -9.36
N LEU A 75 -8.03 6.85 -9.41
CA LEU A 75 -6.70 7.30 -9.01
C LEU A 75 -5.89 7.64 -10.26
N ALA A 76 -5.04 8.64 -10.18
CA ALA A 76 -4.28 9.10 -11.32
C ALA A 76 -2.86 9.52 -10.90
N TRP A 77 -1.88 9.07 -11.65
CA TRP A 77 -0.46 9.34 -11.39
C TRP A 77 0.21 10.01 -12.57
N SER A 78 1.02 11.01 -12.29
CA SER A 78 2.01 11.51 -13.23
C SER A 78 3.20 10.57 -13.36
N ALA A 79 4.09 10.82 -14.29
CA ALA A 79 5.32 10.04 -14.44
C ALA A 79 6.21 10.12 -13.18
N ALA A 80 6.26 11.28 -12.53
CA ALA A 80 7.04 11.47 -11.30
C ALA A 80 6.40 10.73 -10.11
N GLU A 81 5.07 10.74 -9.99
CA GLU A 81 4.37 9.97 -8.97
C GLU A 81 4.57 8.46 -9.15
N LEU A 82 4.53 7.95 -10.39
CA LEU A 82 4.82 6.54 -10.66
C LEU A 82 6.28 6.16 -10.33
N ALA A 83 7.23 7.04 -10.58
CA ALA A 83 8.62 6.80 -10.21
C ALA A 83 8.78 6.71 -8.67
N ARG A 84 8.07 7.58 -7.91
CA ARG A 84 8.04 7.49 -6.43
C ARG A 84 7.39 6.20 -5.94
N GLU A 85 6.25 5.79 -6.52
CA GLU A 85 5.60 4.53 -6.18
C GLU A 85 6.52 3.33 -6.43
N ARG A 86 7.23 3.29 -7.56
CA ARG A 86 8.22 2.22 -7.84
C ARG A 86 9.33 2.18 -6.81
N ALA A 87 9.90 3.34 -6.49
CA ALA A 87 10.96 3.43 -5.49
C ALA A 87 10.47 3.00 -4.09
N ALA A 88 9.27 3.42 -3.69
CA ALA A 88 8.64 3.00 -2.43
C ALA A 88 8.40 1.48 -2.41
N GLY A 89 7.87 0.93 -3.50
CA GLY A 89 7.66 -0.51 -3.65
C GLY A 89 8.95 -1.30 -3.56
N ALA A 90 10.03 -0.85 -4.22
CA ALA A 90 11.33 -1.50 -4.14
C ALA A 90 11.92 -1.48 -2.72
N ARG A 91 11.76 -0.37 -1.96
CA ARG A 91 12.15 -0.32 -0.55
C ARG A 91 11.33 -1.30 0.29
N LEU A 92 10.02 -1.31 0.08
CA LEU A 92 9.11 -2.21 0.78
C LEU A 92 9.45 -3.68 0.51
N LEU A 93 9.64 -4.09 -0.74
CA LEU A 93 10.01 -5.46 -1.08
C LEU A 93 11.33 -5.87 -0.44
N ARG A 94 12.35 -4.98 -0.40
CA ARG A 94 13.61 -5.25 0.33
C ARG A 94 13.35 -5.48 1.82
N ARG A 95 12.51 -4.66 2.46
CA ARG A 95 12.12 -4.84 3.87
C ARG A 95 11.41 -6.17 4.09
N LEU A 96 10.62 -6.61 3.14
CA LEU A 96 9.93 -7.91 3.17
C LEU A 96 10.88 -9.10 2.92
N GLY A 97 12.17 -8.85 2.64
CA GLY A 97 13.17 -9.91 2.42
C GLY A 97 13.33 -10.32 0.96
N VAL A 98 12.77 -9.55 0.03
CA VAL A 98 13.00 -9.74 -1.41
C VAL A 98 14.32 -9.07 -1.81
N ALA A 99 15.19 -9.80 -2.47
CA ALA A 99 16.50 -9.32 -2.91
C ALA A 99 16.57 -9.19 -4.45
N PRO A 100 17.48 -8.34 -4.97
CA PRO A 100 17.78 -8.32 -6.41
C PRO A 100 18.11 -9.72 -6.95
N GLY A 101 17.68 -9.99 -8.17
CA GLY A 101 17.90 -11.28 -8.84
C GLY A 101 16.91 -12.37 -8.47
N MET A 102 16.04 -12.18 -7.47
CA MET A 102 14.96 -13.13 -7.16
C MET A 102 13.88 -13.12 -8.24
N ARG A 103 13.29 -14.29 -8.48
CA ARG A 103 12.07 -14.45 -9.30
C ARG A 103 10.86 -14.31 -8.38
N ILE A 104 9.95 -13.43 -8.76
CA ILE A 104 8.78 -13.10 -7.97
C ILE A 104 7.53 -13.46 -8.76
N ALA A 105 6.75 -14.42 -8.27
CA ALA A 105 5.44 -14.74 -8.85
C ALA A 105 4.42 -13.71 -8.39
N ASN A 106 3.89 -12.95 -9.34
CA ASN A 106 2.83 -11.98 -9.14
C ASN A 106 1.48 -12.66 -9.35
N VAL A 107 0.84 -13.03 -8.25
CA VAL A 107 -0.48 -13.72 -8.23
C VAL A 107 -1.60 -12.73 -7.86
N LEU A 108 -1.33 -11.44 -7.92
CA LEU A 108 -2.36 -10.43 -7.67
C LEU A 108 -3.36 -10.38 -8.82
N PRO A 109 -4.64 -10.10 -8.53
CA PRO A 109 -5.64 -9.98 -9.58
C PRO A 109 -5.26 -8.87 -10.58
N GLY A 110 -5.52 -9.15 -11.86
CA GLY A 110 -5.17 -8.23 -12.94
C GLY A 110 -5.86 -6.88 -12.82
N ALA A 111 -5.09 -5.92 -12.99
CA ALA A 111 -5.27 -4.63 -13.61
C ALA A 111 -6.15 -3.57 -12.95
N LEU A 112 -7.46 -3.60 -12.99
CA LEU A 112 -8.19 -2.33 -12.83
C LEU A 112 -8.53 -1.95 -11.40
N THR A 113 -8.59 -2.91 -10.51
CA THR A 113 -9.15 -2.71 -9.16
C THR A 113 -8.11 -2.59 -8.05
N THR A 114 -6.84 -2.87 -8.34
CA THR A 114 -5.79 -2.82 -7.31
C THR A 114 -4.55 -2.14 -7.87
N PRO A 115 -4.37 -0.84 -7.64
CA PRO A 115 -3.20 -0.10 -8.16
C PRO A 115 -1.85 -0.76 -7.84
N GLY A 116 -1.70 -1.36 -6.65
CA GLY A 116 -0.49 -2.10 -6.29
C GLY A 116 -0.17 -3.26 -7.24
N ALA A 117 -1.19 -3.98 -7.71
CA ALA A 117 -1.01 -5.06 -8.69
C ALA A 117 -0.49 -4.54 -10.04
N LEU A 118 -0.98 -3.37 -10.47
CA LEU A 118 -0.50 -2.70 -11.70
C LEU A 118 0.95 -2.25 -11.62
N LEU A 119 1.46 -2.01 -10.42
CA LEU A 119 2.79 -1.46 -10.17
C LEU A 119 3.80 -2.54 -9.79
N LEU A 120 3.37 -3.73 -9.40
CA LEU A 120 4.27 -4.74 -8.85
C LEU A 120 5.32 -5.20 -9.85
N GLY A 121 4.97 -5.40 -11.12
CA GLY A 121 5.96 -5.72 -12.17
C GLY A 121 7.01 -4.63 -12.31
N ASP A 122 6.57 -3.36 -12.44
CA ASP A 122 7.47 -2.19 -12.50
C ASP A 122 8.38 -2.13 -11.26
N VAL A 123 7.88 -2.49 -10.09
CA VAL A 123 8.64 -2.50 -8.81
C VAL A 123 9.65 -3.63 -8.77
N VAL A 124 9.28 -4.81 -9.24
CA VAL A 124 10.19 -5.97 -9.32
C VAL A 124 11.35 -5.67 -10.27
N GLU A 125 11.08 -5.06 -11.43
CA GLU A 125 12.08 -4.61 -12.37
C GLU A 125 13.01 -3.54 -11.75
N GLU A 126 12.45 -2.55 -11.05
CA GLU A 126 13.20 -1.51 -10.32
C GLU A 126 14.11 -2.13 -9.24
N LEU A 127 13.66 -3.20 -8.59
CA LEU A 127 14.45 -3.95 -7.62
C LEU A 127 15.58 -4.74 -8.28
N GLY A 128 15.51 -4.99 -9.59
CA GLY A 128 16.41 -5.88 -10.32
C GLY A 128 16.03 -7.36 -10.18
N GLY A 129 14.76 -7.66 -9.95
CA GLY A 129 14.21 -9.01 -9.92
C GLY A 129 13.60 -9.44 -11.26
N LEU A 130 13.09 -10.65 -11.32
CA LEU A 130 12.32 -11.18 -12.44
C LEU A 130 10.85 -11.27 -12.06
N ASP A 131 10.00 -10.45 -12.66
CA ASP A 131 8.54 -10.55 -12.50
C ASP A 131 8.00 -11.72 -13.31
N VAL A 132 7.15 -12.53 -12.64
CA VAL A 132 6.43 -13.64 -13.25
C VAL A 132 4.93 -13.37 -13.07
N PRO A 133 4.28 -12.67 -14.02
CA PRO A 133 2.89 -12.27 -13.91
C PRO A 133 1.97 -13.48 -14.15
N LEU A 134 1.36 -14.00 -13.10
CA LEU A 134 0.47 -15.16 -13.14
C LEU A 134 -1.01 -14.77 -13.18
N GLY A 135 -1.38 -13.70 -12.48
CA GLY A 135 -2.79 -13.37 -12.26
C GLY A 135 -3.52 -14.42 -11.41
N THR A 136 -4.85 -14.41 -11.45
CA THR A 136 -5.69 -15.25 -10.58
C THR A 136 -6.69 -16.12 -11.35
N GLU A 137 -6.73 -16.07 -12.68
CA GLU A 137 -7.82 -16.65 -13.47
C GLU A 137 -7.83 -18.20 -13.50
N ASP A 138 -6.65 -18.83 -13.53
CA ASP A 138 -6.52 -20.29 -13.48
C ASP A 138 -5.37 -20.70 -12.54
N ALA A 139 -5.74 -20.99 -11.31
CA ALA A 139 -4.76 -21.37 -10.29
C ALA A 139 -3.98 -22.65 -10.67
N ARG A 140 -4.58 -23.60 -11.41
CA ARG A 140 -3.90 -24.83 -11.82
C ARG A 140 -2.83 -24.54 -12.88
N ALA A 141 -3.17 -23.79 -13.91
CA ALA A 141 -2.22 -23.37 -14.94
C ALA A 141 -1.11 -22.50 -14.36
N ALA A 142 -1.47 -21.60 -13.40
CA ALA A 142 -0.50 -20.81 -12.69
C ALA A 142 0.51 -21.68 -11.91
N TRP A 143 0.07 -22.74 -11.23
CA TRP A 143 0.97 -23.66 -10.54
C TRP A 143 1.88 -24.45 -11.48
N GLU A 144 1.41 -24.82 -12.68
CA GLU A 144 2.29 -25.43 -13.69
C GLU A 144 3.43 -24.48 -14.09
N LEU A 145 3.14 -23.18 -14.23
CA LEU A 145 4.16 -22.17 -14.52
C LEU A 145 5.07 -21.92 -13.31
N VAL A 146 4.52 -21.83 -12.10
CA VAL A 146 5.28 -21.71 -10.84
C VAL A 146 6.31 -22.82 -10.71
N ASP A 147 5.92 -24.07 -10.97
CA ASP A 147 6.82 -25.21 -10.85
C ASP A 147 7.90 -25.25 -11.97
N ARG A 148 7.65 -24.60 -13.12
CA ARG A 148 8.63 -24.44 -14.21
C ARG A 148 9.61 -23.29 -13.96
N VAL A 149 9.11 -22.15 -13.50
CA VAL A 149 9.91 -20.93 -13.31
C VAL A 149 10.63 -20.93 -11.97
N THR A 150 10.10 -21.67 -11.00
CA THR A 150 10.65 -21.81 -9.64
C THR A 150 10.89 -20.46 -8.94
N PRO A 151 9.85 -19.61 -8.79
CA PRO A 151 9.99 -18.29 -8.17
C PRO A 151 10.28 -18.41 -6.68
N GLU A 152 11.25 -17.65 -6.18
CA GLU A 152 11.61 -17.66 -4.77
C GLU A 152 10.53 -17.05 -3.87
N VAL A 153 9.74 -16.12 -4.39
CA VAL A 153 8.71 -15.42 -3.62
C VAL A 153 7.39 -15.39 -4.41
N LEU A 154 6.29 -15.64 -3.72
CA LEU A 154 4.94 -15.43 -4.23
C LEU A 154 4.35 -14.17 -3.59
N VAL A 155 3.78 -13.29 -4.40
CA VAL A 155 3.01 -12.12 -3.96
C VAL A 155 1.55 -12.33 -4.31
N LEU A 156 0.66 -12.28 -3.32
CA LEU A 156 -0.76 -12.61 -3.48
C LEU A 156 -1.63 -11.87 -2.46
N ASP A 157 -2.90 -11.71 -2.75
CA ASP A 157 -3.93 -11.15 -1.85
C ASP A 157 -4.76 -12.24 -1.18
N ASP A 158 -5.44 -13.08 -1.95
CA ASP A 158 -6.14 -14.27 -1.45
C ASP A 158 -5.23 -15.50 -1.48
N ALA A 159 -4.45 -15.62 -0.41
CA ALA A 159 -3.56 -16.76 -0.26
C ALA A 159 -4.29 -18.10 -0.17
N ALA A 160 -5.47 -18.13 0.41
CA ALA A 160 -6.15 -19.39 0.73
C ALA A 160 -6.56 -20.14 -0.54
N THR A 161 -7.21 -19.46 -1.48
CA THR A 161 -7.69 -20.09 -2.72
C THR A 161 -6.53 -20.54 -3.61
N PHE A 162 -5.54 -19.70 -3.82
CA PHE A 162 -4.40 -20.06 -4.66
C PHE A 162 -3.57 -21.20 -4.07
N LEU A 163 -3.28 -21.16 -2.77
CA LEU A 163 -2.50 -22.19 -2.10
C LEU A 163 -3.23 -23.52 -1.94
N ALA A 164 -4.57 -23.49 -1.84
CA ALA A 164 -5.38 -24.72 -1.82
C ALA A 164 -5.30 -25.50 -3.15
N ALA A 165 -5.06 -24.82 -4.27
CA ALA A 165 -4.89 -25.43 -5.58
C ALA A 165 -3.46 -25.95 -5.83
N ALA A 166 -2.52 -25.76 -4.90
CA ALA A 166 -1.14 -26.21 -5.07
C ALA A 166 -1.07 -27.74 -5.15
N PRO A 167 -0.49 -28.30 -6.22
CA PRO A 167 -0.26 -29.76 -6.27
C PRO A 167 0.76 -30.15 -5.20
N PRO A 168 0.60 -31.36 -4.60
CA PRO A 168 1.57 -31.86 -3.63
C PRO A 168 2.96 -31.98 -4.26
N ALA A 169 3.91 -31.18 -3.78
CA ALA A 169 5.28 -31.22 -4.26
C ALA A 169 6.25 -30.61 -3.22
N ALA A 170 7.50 -31.04 -3.21
CA ALA A 170 8.58 -30.35 -2.50
C ALA A 170 9.06 -29.17 -3.34
N ARG A 171 9.13 -27.99 -2.75
CA ARG A 171 9.55 -26.74 -3.41
C ARG A 171 10.68 -26.04 -2.65
N PRO A 172 11.91 -26.61 -2.69
CA PRO A 172 13.04 -26.08 -1.93
C PRO A 172 13.48 -24.68 -2.39
N TRP A 173 13.06 -24.26 -3.56
CA TRP A 173 13.32 -22.94 -4.11
C TRP A 173 12.36 -21.87 -3.53
N TRP A 174 11.21 -22.24 -2.99
CA TRP A 174 10.19 -21.33 -2.50
C TRP A 174 10.54 -20.82 -1.09
N ARG A 175 10.98 -19.57 -1.01
CA ARG A 175 11.52 -18.95 0.21
C ARG A 175 10.53 -18.10 0.95
N GLY A 176 9.59 -17.46 0.25
CA GLY A 176 8.72 -16.48 0.88
C GLY A 176 7.36 -16.30 0.24
N ILE A 177 6.44 -15.81 1.07
CA ILE A 177 5.12 -15.32 0.66
C ILE A 177 4.97 -13.89 1.15
N VAL A 178 4.63 -12.98 0.22
CA VAL A 178 4.17 -11.63 0.51
C VAL A 178 2.68 -11.57 0.32
N ARG A 179 1.98 -11.16 1.35
CA ARG A 179 0.51 -11.03 1.33
C ARG A 179 0.11 -9.58 1.31
N LEU A 180 -0.58 -9.19 0.24
CA LEU A 180 -1.24 -7.89 0.16
C LEU A 180 -2.56 -7.95 0.95
N GLY A 181 -2.79 -6.98 1.83
CA GLY A 181 -4.06 -6.85 2.53
C GLY A 181 -3.96 -6.15 3.87
N THR A 182 -5.13 -5.92 4.45
CA THR A 182 -5.32 -5.31 5.76
C THR A 182 -5.50 -6.34 6.90
N GLY A 183 -5.44 -7.63 6.58
CA GLY A 183 -5.75 -8.71 7.53
C GLY A 183 -4.53 -9.21 8.31
N HIS A 184 -4.78 -9.58 9.56
CA HIS A 184 -3.80 -10.17 10.49
C HIS A 184 -3.62 -11.67 10.33
N ALA A 185 -4.54 -12.34 9.65
CA ALA A 185 -4.55 -13.77 9.61
C ALA A 185 -3.32 -14.30 8.86
N ALA A 186 -2.38 -14.87 9.61
CA ALA A 186 -1.45 -15.81 9.02
C ALA A 186 -2.30 -16.86 8.29
N THR A 187 -2.26 -16.87 6.96
CA THR A 187 -3.01 -17.88 6.20
C THR A 187 -2.39 -19.21 6.50
N SER A 188 -3.22 -20.16 6.94
CA SER A 188 -2.79 -21.54 7.02
C SER A 188 -2.39 -22.00 5.62
N ILE A 189 -1.10 -22.29 5.44
CA ILE A 189 -0.61 -22.85 4.19
C ILE A 189 -0.76 -24.35 4.26
N PRO A 190 -1.44 -24.98 3.29
CA PRO A 190 -1.54 -26.43 3.27
C PRO A 190 -0.15 -27.07 3.29
N ALA A 191 0.09 -28.02 4.18
CA ALA A 191 1.37 -28.74 4.25
C ALA A 191 1.74 -29.38 2.90
N ALA A 192 0.73 -29.81 2.13
CA ALA A 192 0.90 -30.38 0.79
C ALA A 192 1.53 -29.39 -0.21
N ALA A 193 1.43 -28.09 0.00
CA ALA A 193 2.06 -27.09 -0.86
C ALA A 193 3.60 -27.09 -0.78
N GLY A 194 4.18 -27.75 0.23
CA GLY A 194 5.63 -27.90 0.40
C GLY A 194 6.35 -26.61 0.79
N PHE A 195 5.64 -25.64 1.38
CA PHE A 195 6.21 -24.38 1.81
C PHE A 195 6.77 -24.46 3.23
N THR A 196 8.01 -23.99 3.39
CA THR A 196 8.70 -23.94 4.70
C THR A 196 9.33 -22.56 4.97
N GLY A 197 9.06 -21.58 4.11
CA GLY A 197 9.68 -20.27 4.14
C GLY A 197 9.01 -19.27 5.08
N TRP A 198 9.31 -18.00 4.86
CA TRP A 198 8.76 -16.88 5.63
C TRP A 198 7.46 -16.32 5.00
N GLN A 199 6.62 -15.75 5.84
CA GLN A 199 5.45 -14.99 5.41
C GLN A 199 5.60 -13.53 5.89
N ARG A 200 5.23 -12.58 5.02
CA ARG A 200 5.25 -11.15 5.31
C ARG A 200 3.99 -10.48 4.81
N GLY A 201 3.55 -9.46 5.53
CA GLY A 201 2.40 -8.63 5.15
C GLY A 201 2.83 -7.38 4.40
N TRP A 202 2.08 -7.03 3.38
CA TRP A 202 2.17 -5.77 2.65
C TRP A 202 0.84 -5.03 2.81
N LEU A 203 0.89 -3.86 3.49
CA LEU A 203 -0.25 -2.98 3.65
C LEU A 203 -0.28 -1.98 2.49
N ALA A 204 -1.39 -1.96 1.76
CA ALA A 204 -1.69 -0.97 0.73
C ALA A 204 -2.95 -0.20 1.10
N VAL A 205 -2.93 1.10 0.83
CA VAL A 205 -4.09 1.99 0.85
C VAL A 205 -4.06 2.78 -0.45
N PRO A 206 -4.67 2.26 -1.52
CA PRO A 206 -4.49 2.78 -2.87
C PRO A 206 -4.79 4.26 -3.03
N GLU A 207 -5.71 4.82 -2.22
CA GLU A 207 -6.02 6.26 -2.19
C GLU A 207 -4.82 7.10 -1.77
N ALA A 208 -3.97 6.56 -0.91
CA ALA A 208 -2.77 7.22 -0.40
C ALA A 208 -1.52 6.78 -1.16
N THR A 209 -1.18 5.51 -1.09
CA THR A 209 -0.09 4.85 -1.83
C THR A 209 -0.31 3.35 -1.86
N SER A 210 0.18 2.71 -2.91
CA SER A 210 0.18 1.25 -2.99
C SER A 210 1.15 0.58 -2.00
N PHE A 211 2.11 1.31 -1.45
CA PHE A 211 3.22 0.78 -0.64
C PHE A 211 3.31 1.47 0.71
N VAL A 212 2.26 1.33 1.54
CA VAL A 212 2.16 2.01 2.84
C VAL A 212 3.15 1.44 3.85
N ALA A 213 3.12 0.13 4.07
CA ALA A 213 3.94 -0.51 5.10
C ALA A 213 4.18 -1.99 4.80
N GLY A 214 5.27 -2.52 5.31
CA GLY A 214 5.60 -3.94 5.26
C GLY A 214 5.94 -4.51 6.63
N THR A 215 5.62 -5.79 6.86
CA THR A 215 6.00 -6.45 8.11
C THR A 215 7.48 -6.81 8.12
N CYS A 216 8.12 -6.60 9.26
CA CYS A 216 9.46 -7.12 9.54
C CYS A 216 9.42 -8.60 10.00
N ALA A 217 10.57 -9.13 10.39
CA ALA A 217 10.70 -10.50 10.92
C ALA A 217 9.86 -10.73 12.19
N GLU A 218 9.63 -9.68 12.95
CA GLU A 218 8.86 -9.69 14.19
C GLU A 218 7.34 -9.52 13.95
N GLY A 219 6.90 -9.51 12.69
CA GLY A 219 5.49 -9.37 12.32
C GLY A 219 4.90 -7.97 12.51
N ARG A 220 5.71 -6.96 12.81
CA ARG A 220 5.27 -5.58 12.96
C ARG A 220 5.37 -4.82 11.64
N HIS A 221 4.38 -3.99 11.33
CA HIS A 221 4.39 -3.14 10.15
C HIS A 221 5.25 -1.90 10.40
N HIS A 222 6.12 -1.59 9.44
CA HIS A 222 6.88 -0.34 9.38
C HIS A 222 6.45 0.42 8.13
N ALA A 223 6.02 1.68 8.33
CA ALA A 223 5.61 2.53 7.22
C ALA A 223 6.80 2.88 6.32
N ASP A 224 6.53 3.10 5.04
CA ASP A 224 7.52 3.65 4.11
C ASP A 224 7.83 5.12 4.47
N GLU A 225 9.07 5.55 4.30
CA GLU A 225 9.51 6.93 4.56
C GLU A 225 8.76 7.98 3.73
N GLY A 226 8.14 7.59 2.63
CA GLY A 226 7.30 8.42 1.77
C GLY A 226 5.90 8.68 2.32
N VAL A 227 5.58 8.21 3.54
CA VAL A 227 4.25 8.34 4.13
C VAL A 227 4.34 8.70 5.62
N ILE A 228 3.58 9.72 6.04
CA ILE A 228 3.35 9.96 7.47
C ILE A 228 2.14 9.11 7.87
N ALA A 229 2.34 8.24 8.85
CA ALA A 229 1.30 7.40 9.44
C ALA A 229 1.00 7.91 10.86
N GLU A 230 -0.25 8.26 11.12
CA GLU A 230 -0.75 8.68 12.42
C GLU A 230 -1.77 7.67 12.92
N VAL A 231 -1.77 7.39 14.22
CA VAL A 231 -2.88 6.68 14.89
C VAL A 231 -3.76 7.73 15.55
N VAL A 232 -5.04 7.79 15.15
CA VAL A 232 -5.95 8.83 15.58
C VAL A 232 -7.22 8.25 16.20
N ASP A 233 -7.87 9.04 17.06
CA ASP A 233 -9.21 8.72 17.57
C ASP A 233 -10.31 9.03 16.54
N ALA A 234 -11.57 8.80 16.90
CA ALA A 234 -12.73 9.08 16.06
C ALA A 234 -12.91 10.57 15.68
N HIS A 235 -12.26 11.47 16.40
CA HIS A 235 -12.28 12.92 16.16
C HIS A 235 -11.07 13.40 15.36
N GLY A 236 -10.15 12.49 15.04
CA GLY A 236 -8.91 12.80 14.34
C GLY A 236 -7.80 13.33 15.25
N THR A 237 -7.93 13.20 16.58
CA THR A 237 -6.86 13.57 17.51
C THR A 237 -5.78 12.49 17.51
N PRO A 238 -4.49 12.83 17.32
CA PRO A 238 -3.41 11.86 17.43
C PRO A 238 -3.38 11.18 18.79
N LEU A 239 -3.21 9.86 18.78
CA LEU A 239 -3.14 9.05 19.99
C LEU A 239 -1.68 8.73 20.34
N PRO A 240 -1.33 8.67 21.62
CA PRO A 240 0.00 8.24 22.05
C PRO A 240 0.22 6.75 21.74
N PRO A 241 1.50 6.32 21.58
CA PRO A 241 1.84 4.91 21.39
C PRO A 241 1.19 3.99 22.45
N GLY A 242 0.77 2.81 22.03
CA GLY A 242 0.10 1.81 22.86
C GLY A 242 -1.43 1.95 22.91
N ARG A 243 -2.02 2.94 22.25
CA ARG A 243 -3.48 3.12 22.16
C ARG A 243 -3.99 2.62 20.83
N ASP A 244 -5.16 1.97 20.84
CA ASP A 244 -5.87 1.58 19.63
C ASP A 244 -6.58 2.79 19.02
N GLY A 245 -6.50 2.92 17.70
CA GLY A 245 -7.13 3.98 16.93
C GLY A 245 -7.29 3.58 15.47
N VAL A 246 -7.50 4.59 14.62
CA VAL A 246 -7.61 4.44 13.18
C VAL A 246 -6.35 4.99 12.51
N LEU A 247 -5.88 4.31 11.49
CA LEU A 247 -4.75 4.76 10.68
C LEU A 247 -5.17 5.96 9.81
N ALA A 248 -4.47 7.07 9.98
CA ALA A 248 -4.54 8.23 9.08
C ALA A 248 -3.21 8.38 8.34
N LEU A 249 -3.28 8.58 7.02
CA LEU A 249 -2.12 8.63 6.14
C LEU A 249 -1.96 9.98 5.45
N THR A 250 -0.74 10.45 5.39
CA THR A 250 -0.35 11.62 4.58
C THR A 250 0.83 11.23 3.70
N PRO A 251 0.57 10.80 2.43
CA PRO A 251 1.64 10.52 1.49
C PRO A 251 2.36 11.80 1.09
N LEU A 252 3.64 11.68 0.85
CA LEU A 252 4.56 12.75 0.64
C LEU A 252 4.88 12.94 -0.85
N GLY A 253 5.00 14.20 -1.28
CA GLY A 253 5.40 14.53 -2.64
C GLY A 253 4.36 14.23 -3.72
N LEU A 254 3.07 14.07 -3.36
CA LEU A 254 2.00 13.95 -4.34
C LEU A 254 1.68 15.30 -4.95
N GLU A 255 1.49 15.30 -6.27
CA GLU A 255 1.01 16.47 -7.03
C GLU A 255 -0.47 16.74 -6.79
N ALA A 256 -1.23 15.70 -6.46
CA ALA A 256 -2.58 15.79 -5.93
C ALA A 256 -2.53 15.51 -4.43
N PRO A 257 -2.29 16.50 -3.57
CA PRO A 257 -2.04 16.28 -2.15
C PRO A 257 -3.16 15.50 -1.49
N LEU A 258 -2.78 14.63 -0.57
CA LEU A 258 -3.72 13.91 0.29
C LEU A 258 -3.22 14.01 1.73
N VAL A 259 -4.01 14.62 2.60
CA VAL A 259 -3.59 14.92 3.98
C VAL A 259 -4.54 14.24 4.94
N ARG A 260 -3.96 13.51 5.90
CA ARG A 260 -4.65 12.82 6.98
C ARG A 260 -5.83 11.97 6.49
N PHE A 261 -5.57 11.14 5.49
CA PHE A 261 -6.59 10.25 4.93
C PHE A 261 -6.98 9.17 5.95
N ALA A 262 -8.21 9.22 6.42
CA ALA A 262 -8.77 8.23 7.34
C ALA A 262 -9.03 6.91 6.59
N THR A 263 -8.20 5.91 6.85
CA THR A 263 -8.25 4.64 6.10
C THR A 263 -9.35 3.70 6.54
N GLY A 264 -9.91 3.90 7.74
CA GLY A 264 -10.81 2.95 8.39
C GLY A 264 -10.10 1.72 8.99
N ILE A 265 -8.79 1.60 8.83
CA ILE A 265 -8.01 0.47 9.35
C ILE A 265 -7.70 0.69 10.82
N ALA A 266 -8.14 -0.25 11.66
CA ALA A 266 -7.82 -0.22 13.09
C ALA A 266 -6.36 -0.61 13.32
N VAL A 267 -5.64 0.22 14.07
CA VAL A 267 -4.20 0.05 14.33
C VAL A 267 -3.83 0.49 15.74
N ARG A 268 -2.65 0.04 16.16
CA ARG A 268 -1.96 0.53 17.35
C ARG A 268 -0.50 0.82 16.98
N GLU A 269 0.00 1.99 17.35
CA GLU A 269 1.44 2.22 17.36
C GLU A 269 2.07 1.49 18.54
N CYS A 270 3.16 0.77 18.30
CA CYS A 270 3.84 0.03 19.35
C CYS A 270 4.58 0.99 20.29
N ALA A 271 4.36 0.85 21.60
CA ALA A 271 4.98 1.70 22.61
C ALA A 271 6.50 1.42 22.80
N ARG A 272 7.01 0.32 22.28
CA ARG A 272 8.42 -0.08 22.41
C ARG A 272 9.04 -0.19 21.03
N PRO A 273 10.34 0.16 20.89
CA PRO A 273 11.07 -0.06 19.65
C PRO A 273 10.93 -1.50 19.14
N CYS A 274 10.95 -1.67 17.83
CA CYS A 274 10.86 -2.99 17.25
C CYS A 274 12.18 -3.75 17.42
N PRO A 275 12.16 -5.02 17.87
CA PRO A 275 13.38 -5.83 17.97
C PRO A 275 14.11 -6.04 16.64
N CYS A 276 13.45 -5.78 15.51
CA CYS A 276 14.09 -5.86 14.19
C CYS A 276 15.17 -4.79 13.95
N GLY A 277 15.30 -3.81 14.85
CA GLY A 277 16.31 -2.74 14.78
C GLY A 277 15.93 -1.57 13.85
N ALA A 278 14.71 -1.53 13.33
CA ALA A 278 14.23 -0.37 12.57
C ALA A 278 13.95 0.80 13.51
N ASP A 279 14.40 2.00 13.13
CA ASP A 279 14.24 3.23 13.92
C ASP A 279 12.81 3.81 13.81
N GLU A 280 12.09 3.46 12.76
CA GLU A 280 10.74 3.95 12.54
C GLU A 280 9.74 3.33 13.52
N ALA A 281 8.71 4.09 13.87
CA ALA A 281 7.58 3.59 14.62
C ALA A 281 6.98 2.34 13.95
N SER A 282 6.63 1.35 14.75
CA SER A 282 6.00 0.13 14.25
C SER A 282 4.52 0.11 14.61
N LEU A 283 3.73 -0.46 13.70
CA LEU A 283 2.28 -0.55 13.81
C LEU A 283 1.85 -2.02 13.94
N GLU A 284 0.86 -2.25 14.79
CA GLU A 284 0.09 -3.48 14.83
C GLU A 284 -1.30 -3.20 14.27
N LEU A 285 -1.73 -3.95 13.28
CA LEU A 285 -3.11 -3.90 12.78
C LEU A 285 -4.05 -4.58 13.80
N ARG A 286 -5.30 -4.16 13.96
CA ARG A 286 -6.25 -4.64 14.97
C ARG A 286 -7.50 -5.23 14.33
#